data_8635696e58dd9ea1820851d62b8b03ce
#
_entry.id   8635696e58dd9ea1820851d62b8b03ce
#
_cell.length_a   1.000
_cell.length_b   1.000
_cell.length_c   1.000
_cell.angle_alpha   90.00
_cell.angle_beta   90.00
_cell.angle_gamma   90.00
#
_symmetry.space_group_name_H-M   'P 1'
#
loop_
_entity.id
_entity.type
_entity.pdbx_description
1 polymer ?
#
loop_
_entity_poly.entity_id
_entity_poly.type
_entity_poly.pdbx_seq_one_letter_code
_entity_poly.pdbx_strand_id
1 'polypeptide(L)'
;MNKYSFFLVLISIFLLGTLSSIALPWSTDMWDHPSIKPYEEARDYPENSVFSDNFPRELSRDKYEAIEKGPNRGKESLVKGKVLYETYCYSCHGMEGKGDGPVIANDLRPKKYFYPVNLNQQQTKNRTDGYIYAYIRYGGKVMMPAYGRITPSEAWDVVYYVRYL
;
A
#
# COMPACT_ATOMS: atom_id res chain seq x y z
N MET A 1 -35.87 15.43 55.64
CA MET A 1 -35.42 14.69 54.46
C MET A 1 -34.72 13.42 54.94
N ASN A 2 -35.24 12.26 54.60
CA ASN A 2 -34.75 11.00 55.17
C ASN A 2 -33.34 10.71 54.53
N LYS A 3 -32.38 10.20 55.29
CA LYS A 3 -31.03 9.91 54.81
C LYS A 3 -31.01 9.10 53.49
N TYR A 4 -31.96 8.20 53.35
CA TYR A 4 -32.11 7.39 52.13
C TYR A 4 -32.58 8.20 50.92
N SER A 5 -33.43 9.20 51.10
CA SER A 5 -33.90 10.08 50.03
C SER A 5 -32.76 10.95 49.50
N PHE A 6 -31.88 11.41 50.37
CA PHE A 6 -30.67 12.16 49.94
C PHE A 6 -29.71 11.31 49.15
N PHE A 7 -29.50 10.06 49.56
CA PHE A 7 -28.63 9.12 48.87
C PHE A 7 -29.18 8.72 47.49
N LEU A 8 -30.48 8.52 47.37
CA LEU A 8 -31.14 8.24 46.08
C LEU A 8 -31.03 9.41 45.11
N VAL A 9 -31.15 10.65 45.59
CA VAL A 9 -30.97 11.85 44.76
C VAL A 9 -29.53 11.96 44.27
N LEU A 10 -28.53 11.71 45.12
CA LEU A 10 -27.12 11.71 44.70
C LEU A 10 -26.82 10.63 43.68
N ILE A 11 -27.35 9.41 43.86
CA ILE A 11 -27.19 8.33 42.87
C ILE A 11 -27.85 8.69 41.55
N SER A 12 -29.02 9.30 41.57
CA SER A 12 -29.72 9.74 40.38
C SER A 12 -28.95 10.82 39.61
N ILE A 13 -28.39 11.80 40.34
CA ILE A 13 -27.52 12.84 39.71
C ILE A 13 -26.27 12.23 39.12
N PHE A 14 -25.66 11.27 39.82
CA PHE A 14 -24.47 10.58 39.31
C PHE A 14 -24.75 9.76 38.05
N LEU A 15 -25.88 9.01 38.04
CA LEU A 15 -26.31 8.24 36.86
C LEU A 15 -26.71 9.13 35.68
N LEU A 16 -27.38 10.26 35.94
CA LEU A 16 -27.69 11.25 34.90
C LEU A 16 -26.43 11.95 34.35
N GLY A 17 -25.45 12.19 35.21
CA GLY A 17 -24.15 12.78 34.80
C GLY A 17 -23.32 11.84 33.91
N THR A 18 -23.42 10.53 34.15
CA THR A 18 -22.69 9.55 33.30
C THR A 18 -23.34 9.35 31.93
N LEU A 19 -24.64 9.58 31.79
CA LEU A 19 -25.35 9.56 30.51
C LEU A 19 -25.02 10.77 29.62
N SER A 20 -24.44 11.84 30.17
CA SER A 20 -24.04 13.04 29.42
C SER A 20 -22.60 12.98 28.90
N SER A 21 -21.93 11.84 29.02
CA SER A 21 -20.64 11.61 28.31
C SER A 21 -20.85 11.33 26.81
N ILE A 22 -21.76 12.08 26.19
CA ILE A 22 -21.77 12.22 24.75
C ILE A 22 -20.47 12.97 24.45
N ALA A 23 -19.53 12.28 23.90
CA ALA A 23 -18.28 12.89 23.45
C ALA A 23 -18.61 14.18 22.71
N LEU A 24 -18.02 15.27 23.15
CA LEU A 24 -18.23 16.57 22.52
C LEU A 24 -17.94 16.40 21.02
N PRO A 25 -18.74 17.01 20.12
CA PRO A 25 -18.58 16.78 18.68
C PRO A 25 -17.13 16.90 18.18
N TRP A 26 -16.36 17.81 18.79
CA TRP A 26 -14.94 17.98 18.46
C TRP A 26 -13.99 16.90 19.01
N SER A 27 -14.41 16.04 19.92
CA SER A 27 -13.56 14.97 20.45
C SER A 27 -13.38 13.83 19.44
N THR A 28 -14.26 13.72 18.46
CA THR A 28 -14.20 12.73 17.39
C THR A 28 -13.78 13.32 16.05
N ASP A 29 -13.66 14.65 15.97
CA ASP A 29 -13.41 15.38 14.72
C ASP A 29 -12.09 14.98 14.04
N MET A 30 -11.07 14.66 14.85
CA MET A 30 -9.77 14.18 14.36
C MET A 30 -9.66 12.66 14.36
N TRP A 31 -10.60 11.97 14.94
CA TRP A 31 -10.61 10.51 15.04
C TRP A 31 -11.21 9.86 13.80
N ASP A 32 -12.34 10.37 13.37
CA ASP A 32 -13.06 9.84 12.23
C ASP A 32 -13.69 10.97 11.42
N HIS A 33 -13.34 11.06 10.15
CA HIS A 33 -13.97 12.02 9.26
C HIS A 33 -14.35 11.36 7.92
N PRO A 34 -15.29 11.93 7.17
CA PRO A 34 -15.91 11.26 6.02
C PRO A 34 -14.98 11.09 4.80
N SER A 35 -13.70 11.43 4.90
CA SER A 35 -12.77 11.12 3.81
C SER A 35 -12.34 9.65 3.83
N ILE A 36 -12.09 9.11 2.66
CA ILE A 36 -11.55 7.76 2.51
C ILE A 36 -10.14 7.73 3.10
N LYS A 37 -9.93 6.86 4.08
CA LYS A 37 -8.63 6.62 4.69
C LYS A 37 -7.84 5.57 3.92
N PRO A 38 -6.52 5.55 4.04
CA PRO A 38 -5.72 4.43 3.53
C PRO A 38 -6.24 3.10 4.10
N TYR A 39 -6.40 2.10 3.24
CA TYR A 39 -6.91 0.75 3.56
C TYR A 39 -8.42 0.64 3.80
N GLU A 40 -9.20 1.70 3.61
CA GLU A 40 -10.66 1.61 3.54
C GLU A 40 -11.12 1.29 2.11
N GLU A 41 -12.28 0.63 2.01
CA GLU A 41 -12.89 0.36 0.71
C GLU A 41 -13.23 1.66 -0.01
N ALA A 42 -12.89 1.71 -1.29
CA ALA A 42 -13.27 2.84 -2.13
C ALA A 42 -14.80 2.96 -2.19
N ARG A 43 -15.30 4.19 -2.10
CA ARG A 43 -16.75 4.43 -2.29
C ARG A 43 -17.17 4.02 -3.70
N ASP A 44 -18.39 3.54 -3.80
CA ASP A 44 -19.02 3.34 -5.09
C ASP A 44 -19.03 4.65 -5.89
N TYR A 45 -18.88 4.52 -7.19
CA TYR A 45 -18.94 5.67 -8.07
C TYR A 45 -20.33 6.31 -8.02
N PRO A 46 -20.42 7.65 -8.13
CA PRO A 46 -21.72 8.30 -8.22
C PRO A 46 -22.57 7.69 -9.33
N GLU A 47 -23.86 7.51 -9.09
CA GLU A 47 -24.80 7.04 -10.10
C GLU A 47 -24.68 7.93 -11.36
N ASN A 48 -24.63 7.31 -12.52
CA ASN A 48 -24.44 7.97 -13.82
C ASN A 48 -23.06 8.62 -14.04
N SER A 49 -22.05 8.29 -13.21
CA SER A 49 -20.69 8.71 -13.53
C SER A 49 -20.15 7.93 -14.74
N VAL A 50 -19.65 8.67 -15.73
CA VAL A 50 -18.97 8.11 -16.89
C VAL A 50 -17.48 8.17 -16.63
N PHE A 51 -16.80 7.03 -16.68
CA PHE A 51 -15.35 7.01 -16.64
C PHE A 51 -14.79 7.79 -17.82
N SER A 52 -13.86 8.70 -17.55
CA SER A 52 -13.04 9.24 -18.62
C SER A 52 -12.25 8.09 -19.25
N ASP A 53 -12.34 7.91 -20.55
CA ASP A 53 -11.62 6.87 -21.32
C ASP A 53 -10.09 6.96 -21.19
N ASN A 54 -9.59 8.01 -20.56
CA ASN A 54 -8.17 8.23 -20.29
C ASN A 54 -7.62 7.41 -19.10
N PHE A 55 -8.47 6.71 -18.34
CA PHE A 55 -8.01 5.71 -17.39
C PHE A 55 -7.97 4.34 -18.07
N PRO A 56 -6.78 3.86 -18.45
CA PRO A 56 -6.69 2.51 -18.98
C PRO A 56 -7.23 1.55 -17.93
N ARG A 57 -8.24 0.76 -18.31
CA ARG A 57 -8.77 -0.29 -17.46
C ARG A 57 -7.63 -1.23 -17.10
N GLU A 58 -7.19 -1.19 -15.87
CA GLU A 58 -6.13 -2.09 -15.43
C GLU A 58 -6.59 -3.54 -15.61
N LEU A 59 -5.74 -4.35 -16.21
CA LEU A 59 -5.99 -5.79 -16.33
C LEU A 59 -5.91 -6.40 -14.92
N SER A 60 -6.60 -7.52 -14.72
CA SER A 60 -6.41 -8.28 -13.49
C SER A 60 -4.94 -8.74 -13.35
N ARG A 61 -4.52 -8.99 -12.12
CA ARG A 61 -3.17 -9.48 -11.80
C ARG A 61 -2.76 -10.66 -12.70
N ASP A 62 -3.63 -11.67 -12.83
CA ASP A 62 -3.32 -12.88 -13.60
C ASP A 62 -3.08 -12.59 -15.09
N LYS A 63 -3.82 -11.63 -15.66
CA LYS A 63 -3.62 -11.19 -17.03
C LYS A 63 -2.28 -10.49 -17.22
N TYR A 64 -1.84 -9.70 -16.24
CA TYR A 64 -0.51 -9.11 -16.29
C TYR A 64 0.57 -10.17 -16.13
N GLU A 65 0.45 -11.10 -15.20
CA GLU A 65 1.43 -12.16 -14.99
C GLU A 65 1.66 -13.03 -16.22
N ALA A 66 0.65 -13.15 -17.10
CA ALA A 66 0.74 -13.86 -18.37
C ALA A 66 1.51 -13.11 -19.47
N ILE A 67 1.83 -11.84 -19.30
CA ILE A 67 2.60 -11.07 -20.28
C ILE A 67 4.07 -11.48 -20.20
N GLU A 68 4.55 -12.19 -21.20
CA GLU A 68 5.94 -12.67 -21.22
C GLU A 68 6.94 -11.53 -21.27
N LYS A 69 6.72 -10.57 -22.17
CA LYS A 69 7.60 -9.40 -22.35
C LYS A 69 6.79 -8.11 -22.28
N GLY A 70 7.31 -7.17 -21.51
CA GLY A 70 6.76 -5.82 -21.42
C GLY A 70 6.95 -5.04 -22.72
N PRO A 71 6.37 -3.84 -22.81
CA PRO A 71 6.52 -2.96 -23.95
C PRO A 71 8.01 -2.63 -24.16
N ASN A 72 8.41 -2.51 -25.44
CA ASN A 72 9.78 -2.12 -25.77
C ASN A 72 10.07 -0.71 -25.25
N ARG A 73 11.14 -0.56 -24.50
CA ARG A 73 11.52 0.65 -23.78
C ARG A 73 12.94 1.11 -24.17
N GLY A 74 13.11 2.41 -24.27
CA GLY A 74 14.41 3.01 -24.63
C GLY A 74 15.25 3.39 -23.43
N LYS A 75 16.41 4.02 -23.70
CA LYS A 75 17.35 4.48 -22.66
C LYS A 75 16.70 5.45 -21.64
N GLU A 76 15.76 6.27 -22.08
CA GLU A 76 15.04 7.20 -21.20
C GLU A 76 14.24 6.43 -20.12
N SER A 77 13.62 5.34 -20.52
CA SER A 77 12.88 4.45 -19.62
C SER A 77 13.78 3.81 -18.55
N LEU A 78 15.01 3.47 -18.94
CA LEU A 78 16.01 2.94 -18.01
C LEU A 78 16.36 3.98 -16.93
N VAL A 79 16.55 5.24 -17.33
CA VAL A 79 16.87 6.33 -16.40
C VAL A 79 15.71 6.59 -15.46
N LYS A 80 14.47 6.68 -15.98
CA LYS A 80 13.27 6.85 -15.17
C LYS A 80 13.06 5.66 -14.21
N GLY A 81 13.19 4.46 -14.71
CA GLY A 81 13.09 3.23 -13.93
C GLY A 81 14.10 3.17 -12.79
N LYS A 82 15.33 3.65 -13.04
CA LYS A 82 16.36 3.77 -12.00
C LYS A 82 15.92 4.71 -10.89
N VAL A 83 15.48 5.91 -11.22
CA VAL A 83 15.01 6.90 -10.23
C VAL A 83 13.85 6.35 -9.40
N LEU A 84 12.88 5.72 -10.06
CA LEU A 84 11.74 5.11 -9.37
C LEU A 84 12.17 3.94 -8.47
N TYR A 85 13.09 3.11 -8.94
CA TYR A 85 13.65 2.02 -8.16
C TYR A 85 14.38 2.53 -6.91
N GLU A 86 15.22 3.53 -7.04
CA GLU A 86 15.93 4.16 -5.92
C GLU A 86 14.95 4.80 -4.92
N THR A 87 13.83 5.33 -5.41
CA THR A 87 12.83 5.96 -4.56
C THR A 87 11.97 4.96 -3.79
N TYR A 88 11.51 3.89 -4.45
CA TYR A 88 10.48 3.01 -3.89
C TYR A 88 10.97 1.61 -3.54
N CYS A 89 12.00 1.10 -4.19
CA CYS A 89 12.41 -0.30 -4.11
C CYS A 89 13.72 -0.53 -3.36
N TYR A 90 14.64 0.43 -3.46
CA TYR A 90 15.98 0.38 -2.86
C TYR A 90 15.97 0.06 -1.37
N SER A 91 15.04 0.64 -0.61
CA SER A 91 14.97 0.48 0.84
C SER A 91 14.92 -0.99 1.29
N CYS A 92 14.31 -1.85 0.49
CA CYS A 92 14.19 -3.28 0.74
C CYS A 92 15.13 -4.11 -0.16
N HIS A 93 15.17 -3.82 -1.45
CA HIS A 93 15.90 -4.65 -2.43
C HIS A 93 17.39 -4.31 -2.55
N GLY A 94 17.85 -3.19 -1.99
CA GLY A 94 19.23 -2.73 -2.11
C GLY A 94 19.55 -2.12 -3.47
N MET A 95 20.71 -1.46 -3.58
CA MET A 95 21.10 -0.72 -4.78
C MET A 95 21.29 -1.64 -5.99
N GLU A 96 21.81 -2.81 -5.76
CA GLU A 96 22.09 -3.82 -6.77
C GLU A 96 21.01 -4.90 -6.86
N GLY A 97 19.87 -4.71 -6.18
CA GLY A 97 18.78 -5.68 -6.20
C GLY A 97 19.06 -6.99 -5.46
N LYS A 98 20.05 -7.03 -4.56
CA LYS A 98 20.46 -8.24 -3.84
C LYS A 98 19.53 -8.62 -2.68
N GLY A 99 18.54 -7.79 -2.34
CA GLY A 99 17.65 -7.98 -1.19
C GLY A 99 18.28 -7.55 0.14
N ASP A 100 19.31 -6.73 0.08
CA ASP A 100 20.14 -6.25 1.19
C ASP A 100 19.91 -4.75 1.48
N GLY A 101 18.73 -4.26 1.19
CA GLY A 101 18.37 -2.86 1.43
C GLY A 101 18.48 -2.45 2.90
N PRO A 102 18.63 -1.14 3.19
CA PRO A 102 18.91 -0.64 4.55
C PRO A 102 17.83 -1.00 5.58
N VAL A 103 16.59 -1.14 5.18
CA VAL A 103 15.50 -1.60 6.07
C VAL A 103 15.74 -3.03 6.54
N ILE A 104 16.30 -3.87 5.68
CA ILE A 104 16.58 -5.28 5.97
C ILE A 104 17.89 -5.44 6.72
N ALA A 105 18.92 -4.68 6.35
CA ALA A 105 20.23 -4.72 6.99
C ALA A 105 20.17 -4.35 8.47
N ASN A 106 19.26 -3.44 8.85
CA ASN A 106 19.05 -2.97 10.21
C ASN A 106 17.98 -3.77 10.98
N ASP A 107 17.35 -4.76 10.36
CA ASP A 107 16.34 -5.57 11.03
C ASP A 107 16.98 -6.63 11.92
N LEU A 108 16.75 -6.52 13.23
CA LEU A 108 17.22 -7.46 14.22
C LEU A 108 16.42 -8.78 14.26
N ARG A 109 15.32 -8.86 13.49
CA ARG A 109 14.51 -10.08 13.41
C ARG A 109 15.27 -11.20 12.71
N PRO A 110 15.03 -12.46 13.11
CA PRO A 110 15.64 -13.58 12.41
C PRO A 110 15.31 -13.54 10.92
N LYS A 111 16.32 -13.60 10.09
CA LYS A 111 16.25 -13.59 8.61
C LYS A 111 15.26 -14.59 8.01
N LYS A 112 14.79 -15.54 8.78
CA LYS A 112 13.81 -16.58 8.41
C LYS A 112 12.43 -16.01 8.04
N TYR A 113 12.06 -14.83 8.54
CA TYR A 113 10.69 -14.34 8.45
C TYR A 113 10.47 -13.25 7.41
N PHE A 114 11.52 -12.57 6.96
CA PHE A 114 11.39 -11.45 6.05
C PHE A 114 12.64 -11.26 5.19
N TYR A 115 12.54 -11.66 3.94
CA TYR A 115 13.62 -11.43 2.97
C TYR A 115 13.05 -10.98 1.64
N PRO A 116 13.39 -9.76 1.19
CA PRO A 116 13.19 -9.40 -0.20
C PRO A 116 13.98 -10.37 -1.09
N VAL A 117 13.34 -10.82 -2.15
CA VAL A 117 14.03 -11.67 -3.11
C VAL A 117 15.21 -10.93 -3.74
N ASN A 118 16.29 -11.65 -3.96
CA ASN A 118 17.38 -11.15 -4.78
C ASN A 118 16.93 -11.12 -6.24
N LEU A 119 16.84 -9.92 -6.81
CA LEU A 119 16.36 -9.69 -8.17
C LEU A 119 17.29 -10.25 -9.23
N ASN A 120 18.57 -10.47 -8.88
CA ASN A 120 19.58 -11.00 -9.78
C ASN A 120 19.63 -12.53 -9.84
N GLN A 121 18.87 -13.21 -8.97
CA GLN A 121 18.84 -14.68 -8.99
C GLN A 121 18.08 -15.20 -10.21
N GLN A 122 18.50 -16.38 -10.69
CA GLN A 122 17.90 -17.06 -11.83
C GLN A 122 16.38 -17.25 -11.66
N GLN A 123 15.94 -17.49 -10.45
CA GLN A 123 14.51 -17.63 -10.14
C GLN A 123 13.71 -16.36 -10.49
N THR A 124 14.26 -15.16 -10.25
CA THR A 124 13.62 -13.89 -10.61
C THR A 124 13.80 -13.61 -12.10
N LYS A 125 14.97 -13.87 -12.65
CA LYS A 125 15.26 -13.66 -14.08
C LYS A 125 14.39 -14.53 -15.00
N ASN A 126 13.99 -15.72 -14.54
CA ASN A 126 13.09 -16.61 -15.28
C ASN A 126 11.60 -16.21 -15.18
N ARG A 127 11.24 -15.22 -14.35
CA ARG A 127 9.85 -14.72 -14.31
C ARG A 127 9.57 -13.86 -15.54
N THR A 128 8.32 -13.80 -15.94
CA THR A 128 7.86 -12.91 -17.02
C THR A 128 7.96 -11.44 -16.60
N ASP A 129 8.04 -10.53 -17.55
CA ASP A 129 8.01 -9.09 -17.25
C ASP A 129 6.69 -8.69 -16.61
N GLY A 130 5.60 -9.29 -17.08
CA GLY A 130 4.28 -9.08 -16.50
C GLY A 130 4.16 -9.58 -15.07
N TYR A 131 4.85 -10.65 -14.69
CA TYR A 131 4.93 -11.10 -13.30
C TYR A 131 5.58 -10.03 -12.41
N ILE A 132 6.72 -9.47 -12.84
CA ILE A 132 7.40 -8.41 -12.08
C ILE A 132 6.50 -7.17 -12.00
N TYR A 133 5.87 -6.79 -13.10
CA TYR A 133 4.91 -5.68 -13.14
C TYR A 133 3.75 -5.91 -12.15
N ALA A 134 3.16 -7.09 -12.16
CA ALA A 134 2.06 -7.43 -11.26
C ALA A 134 2.47 -7.36 -9.79
N TYR A 135 3.70 -7.78 -9.46
CA TYR A 135 4.23 -7.64 -8.10
C TYR A 135 4.43 -6.19 -7.68
N ILE A 136 4.82 -5.31 -8.60
CA ILE A 136 4.95 -3.87 -8.34
C ILE A 136 3.56 -3.25 -8.10
N ARG A 137 2.61 -3.52 -8.99
CA ARG A 137 1.29 -2.86 -8.96
C ARG A 137 0.36 -3.40 -7.88
N TYR A 138 0.34 -4.70 -7.69
CA TYR A 138 -0.62 -5.39 -6.79
C TYR A 138 0.04 -5.90 -5.50
N GLY A 139 1.34 -5.72 -5.37
CA GLY A 139 2.09 -6.20 -4.21
C GLY A 139 2.41 -7.69 -4.27
N GLY A 140 3.24 -8.13 -3.34
CA GLY A 140 3.60 -9.54 -3.16
C GLY A 140 2.56 -10.29 -2.32
N LYS A 141 2.65 -11.62 -2.35
CA LYS A 141 1.73 -12.46 -1.56
C LYS A 141 1.93 -12.37 -0.04
N VAL A 142 3.07 -11.88 0.41
CA VAL A 142 3.44 -11.90 1.84
C VAL A 142 3.73 -10.49 2.35
N MET A 143 4.75 -9.81 1.84
CA MET A 143 5.29 -8.61 2.48
C MET A 143 5.50 -7.42 1.54
N MET A 144 5.68 -7.65 0.24
CA MET A 144 5.87 -6.55 -0.70
C MET A 144 4.57 -5.76 -0.85
N PRO A 145 4.54 -4.46 -0.52
CA PRO A 145 3.34 -3.64 -0.67
C PRO A 145 3.00 -3.39 -2.13
N ALA A 146 1.74 -3.05 -2.39
CA ALA A 146 1.30 -2.58 -3.69
C ALA A 146 1.70 -1.12 -3.90
N TYR A 147 2.28 -0.81 -5.06
CA TYR A 147 2.69 0.56 -5.40
C TYR A 147 1.70 1.21 -6.37
N GLY A 148 0.46 1.39 -5.93
CA GLY A 148 -0.60 2.03 -6.72
C GLY A 148 -0.33 3.49 -7.12
N ARG A 149 0.59 4.18 -6.43
CA ARG A 149 1.02 5.55 -6.76
C ARG A 149 1.91 5.64 -8.00
N ILE A 150 2.62 4.56 -8.34
CA ILE A 150 3.40 4.47 -9.57
C ILE A 150 2.41 4.26 -10.72
N THR A 151 2.43 5.10 -11.72
CA THR A 151 1.55 4.94 -12.89
C THR A 151 1.85 3.65 -13.65
N PRO A 152 0.91 3.12 -14.45
CA PRO A 152 1.16 1.93 -15.28
C PRO A 152 2.41 2.04 -16.16
N SER A 153 2.64 3.20 -16.76
CA SER A 153 3.83 3.43 -17.59
C SER A 153 5.12 3.39 -16.76
N GLU A 154 5.13 4.06 -15.62
CA GLU A 154 6.27 4.07 -14.70
C GLU A 154 6.59 2.69 -14.13
N ALA A 155 5.57 1.88 -13.85
CA ALA A 155 5.79 0.51 -13.41
C ALA A 155 6.54 -0.33 -14.46
N TRP A 156 6.25 -0.15 -15.74
CA TRP A 156 7.01 -0.76 -16.82
C TRP A 156 8.44 -0.23 -16.91
N ASP A 157 8.67 1.07 -16.61
CA ASP A 157 10.02 1.62 -16.53
C ASP A 157 10.82 0.95 -15.40
N VAL A 158 10.21 0.70 -14.25
CA VAL A 158 10.83 -0.06 -13.15
C VAL A 158 11.12 -1.50 -13.56
N VAL A 159 10.20 -2.20 -14.24
CA VAL A 159 10.45 -3.56 -14.76
C VAL A 159 11.67 -3.57 -15.67
N TYR A 160 11.76 -2.59 -16.58
CA TYR A 160 12.88 -2.47 -17.49
C TYR A 160 14.21 -2.28 -16.75
N TYR A 161 14.23 -1.45 -15.71
CA TYR A 161 15.41 -1.28 -14.87
C TYR A 161 15.78 -2.55 -14.08
N VAL A 162 14.79 -3.24 -13.51
CA VAL A 162 15.00 -4.53 -12.81
C VAL A 162 15.63 -5.58 -13.75
N ARG A 163 15.29 -5.55 -15.02
CA ARG A 163 15.93 -6.45 -16.02
C ARG A 163 17.37 -6.08 -16.33
N TYR A 164 17.72 -4.83 -16.13
CA TYR A 164 19.08 -4.32 -16.32
C TYR A 164 20.00 -4.62 -15.14
N LEU A 165 19.46 -4.75 -13.92
CA LEU A 165 20.22 -5.16 -12.74
C LEU A 165 20.83 -6.56 -12.92
#